data_cba572cf3df4b6f9cd26b929f5270421
#
_entry.id   cba572cf3df4b6f9cd26b929f5270421
#
_cell.length_a   1.000
_cell.length_b   1.000
_cell.length_c   1.000
_cell.angle_alpha   90.00
_cell.angle_beta   90.00
_cell.angle_gamma   90.00
#
_symmetry.space_group_name_H-M   'P 1'
#
loop_
_entity.id
_entity.type
_entity.pdbx_description
1 polymer ?
#
loop_
_entity_poly.entity_id
_entity_poly.type
_entity_poly.pdbx_seq_one_letter_code
_entity_poly.pdbx_strand_id
1 'polypeptide(L)'
;MGRTDSMPEAHGLNKLIRPLRYHEQSRQWFAILFVPLVSYFGQPRRELLIAGSVIAIIGALIRLWASGHVKKNKVLATDGPYAYVRHPLYVGNILILLGFSMASNLWWAYALMVFLILFYYPPAISYEDAKLNKIFGEEWQNWSKNIHALIPSFSGKAGSTSSEWSFKQSLFKNGEPVIVLYLIGFMYLLVTKL
;
A
#
# COMPACT_ATOMS: atom_id res chain seq x y z
N MET A 1 3.87 8.89 20.72
CA MET A 1 2.85 7.91 21.12
C MET A 1 2.89 6.77 20.13
N GLY A 2 3.26 5.59 20.57
CA GLY A 2 3.37 4.39 19.73
C GLY A 2 1.98 3.87 19.31
N ARG A 3 1.93 3.04 18.26
CA ARG A 3 0.67 2.46 17.76
C ARG A 3 -0.04 1.55 18.78
N THR A 4 0.65 1.16 19.82
CA THR A 4 0.15 0.21 20.84
C THR A 4 -0.09 0.85 22.20
N ASP A 5 0.22 2.13 22.39
CA ASP A 5 0.18 2.80 23.71
C ASP A 5 -1.22 2.89 24.32
N SER A 6 -2.26 2.91 23.47
CA SER A 6 -3.67 2.96 23.91
C SER A 6 -4.32 1.59 24.07
N MET A 7 -3.58 0.51 23.84
CA MET A 7 -4.14 -0.84 23.87
C MET A 7 -3.90 -1.51 25.23
N PRO A 8 -4.83 -2.35 25.74
CA PRO A 8 -4.66 -3.11 26.97
C PRO A 8 -3.42 -4.01 26.90
N GLU A 9 -2.86 -4.41 28.03
CA GLU A 9 -1.68 -5.28 28.07
C GLU A 9 -1.91 -6.59 27.31
N ALA A 10 -0.91 -7.01 26.54
CA ALA A 10 -0.98 -8.22 25.75
C ALA A 10 -0.46 -9.41 26.55
N HIS A 11 -1.21 -10.52 26.63
CA HIS A 11 -0.85 -11.75 27.31
C HIS A 11 -0.64 -12.91 26.33
N GLY A 12 0.24 -13.86 26.69
CA GLY A 12 0.50 -15.07 25.89
C GLY A 12 1.01 -14.77 24.49
N LEU A 13 0.50 -15.48 23.49
CA LEU A 13 0.87 -15.34 22.08
C LEU A 13 0.66 -13.91 21.54
N ASN A 14 -0.31 -13.18 22.05
CA ASN A 14 -0.56 -11.79 21.66
C ASN A 14 0.62 -10.87 21.96
N LYS A 15 1.45 -11.19 22.96
CA LYS A 15 2.66 -10.43 23.28
C LYS A 15 3.70 -10.47 22.17
N LEU A 16 3.78 -11.58 21.41
CA LEU A 16 4.66 -11.75 20.26
C LEU A 16 4.02 -11.22 18.97
N ILE A 17 2.73 -11.49 18.77
CA ILE A 17 2.01 -11.13 17.55
C ILE A 17 1.78 -9.62 17.46
N ARG A 18 1.51 -8.95 18.57
CA ARG A 18 1.18 -7.53 18.62
C ARG A 18 2.29 -6.63 18.05
N PRO A 19 3.58 -6.74 18.44
CA PRO A 19 4.66 -5.96 17.84
C PRO A 19 4.74 -6.18 16.33
N LEU A 20 4.66 -7.44 15.88
CA LEU A 20 4.71 -7.78 14.46
C LEU A 20 3.56 -7.13 13.68
N ARG A 21 2.34 -7.20 14.21
CA ARG A 21 1.13 -6.73 13.53
C ARG A 21 0.99 -5.21 13.48
N TYR A 22 1.41 -4.51 14.53
CA TYR A 22 1.18 -3.07 14.68
C TYR A 22 2.40 -2.21 14.38
N HIS A 23 3.61 -2.79 14.30
CA HIS A 23 4.81 -2.05 13.95
C HIS A 23 4.85 -1.71 12.46
N GLU A 24 5.19 -0.46 12.14
CA GLU A 24 5.30 0.01 10.75
C GLU A 24 6.44 -0.70 10.00
N GLN A 25 7.56 -0.91 10.68
CA GLN A 25 8.74 -1.53 10.10
C GLN A 25 8.48 -2.99 9.69
N SER A 26 7.80 -3.79 10.53
CA SER A 26 7.52 -5.18 10.18
C SER A 26 6.67 -5.29 8.93
N ARG A 27 5.63 -4.45 8.79
CA ARG A 27 4.81 -4.39 7.57
C ARG A 27 5.64 -4.06 6.33
N GLN A 28 6.56 -3.09 6.44
CA GLN A 28 7.43 -2.71 5.32
C GLN A 28 8.37 -3.84 4.94
N TRP A 29 9.01 -4.48 5.92
CA TRP A 29 9.92 -5.60 5.67
C TRP A 29 9.23 -6.80 5.02
N PHE A 30 8.03 -7.17 5.47
CA PHE A 30 7.30 -8.27 4.86
C PHE A 30 6.86 -7.97 3.43
N ALA A 31 6.43 -6.74 3.14
CA ALA A 31 6.12 -6.33 1.77
C ALA A 31 7.36 -6.31 0.87
N ILE A 32 8.51 -5.85 1.40
CA ILE A 32 9.79 -5.85 0.70
C ILE A 32 10.30 -7.29 0.48
N LEU A 33 10.16 -8.19 1.43
CA LEU A 33 10.63 -9.58 1.30
C LEU A 33 9.73 -10.43 0.42
N PHE A 34 8.43 -10.09 0.28
CA PHE A 34 7.50 -10.82 -0.55
C PHE A 34 7.94 -10.90 -2.01
N VAL A 35 8.30 -9.75 -2.60
CA VAL A 35 8.64 -9.66 -4.03
C VAL A 35 9.87 -10.51 -4.39
N PRO A 36 11.04 -10.43 -3.67
CA PRO A 36 12.16 -11.34 -3.89
C PRO A 36 11.79 -12.80 -3.72
N LEU A 37 11.03 -13.12 -2.68
CA LEU A 37 10.65 -14.49 -2.37
C LEU A 37 9.88 -15.12 -3.53
N VAL A 38 8.81 -14.47 -3.99
CA VAL A 38 7.99 -15.01 -5.09
C VAL A 38 8.73 -14.96 -6.43
N SER A 39 9.62 -14.00 -6.62
CA SER A 39 10.45 -13.93 -7.84
C SER A 39 11.52 -15.02 -7.86
N TYR A 40 12.14 -15.32 -6.71
CA TYR A 40 13.16 -16.37 -6.62
C TYR A 40 12.58 -17.76 -6.84
N PHE A 41 11.44 -18.09 -6.24
CA PHE A 41 10.78 -19.39 -6.40
C PHE A 41 9.83 -19.45 -7.60
N GLY A 42 9.60 -18.34 -8.29
CA GLY A 42 8.67 -18.23 -9.40
C GLY A 42 8.96 -19.22 -10.53
N GLN A 43 7.89 -19.75 -11.10
CA GLN A 43 7.85 -20.61 -12.29
C GLN A 43 6.92 -19.97 -13.32
N PRO A 44 7.32 -18.83 -13.90
CA PRO A 44 6.44 -18.01 -14.71
C PRO A 44 5.94 -18.76 -15.95
N ARG A 45 4.68 -18.46 -16.32
CA ARG A 45 4.13 -18.76 -17.65
C ARG A 45 3.94 -17.44 -18.38
N ARG A 46 4.17 -17.43 -19.68
CA ARG A 46 4.18 -16.21 -20.49
C ARG A 46 2.94 -15.34 -20.28
N GLU A 47 1.75 -15.96 -20.33
CA GLU A 47 0.47 -15.27 -20.21
C GLU A 47 0.31 -14.65 -18.81
N LEU A 48 0.65 -15.41 -17.76
CA LEU A 48 0.54 -14.96 -16.37
C LEU A 48 1.60 -13.90 -16.04
N LEU A 49 2.79 -14.03 -16.62
CA LEU A 49 3.85 -13.03 -16.47
C LEU A 49 3.42 -11.69 -17.09
N ILE A 50 2.88 -11.70 -18.31
CA ILE A 50 2.40 -10.49 -18.98
C ILE A 50 1.26 -9.86 -18.17
N ALA A 51 0.23 -10.63 -17.83
CA ALA A 51 -0.92 -10.12 -17.08
C ALA A 51 -0.52 -9.60 -15.69
N GLY A 52 0.33 -10.35 -14.97
CA GLY A 52 0.86 -9.94 -13.67
C GLY A 52 1.72 -8.67 -13.75
N SER A 53 2.53 -8.54 -14.80
CA SER A 53 3.33 -7.33 -15.04
C SER A 53 2.45 -6.10 -15.27
N VAL A 54 1.39 -6.23 -16.07
CA VAL A 54 0.43 -5.14 -16.31
C VAL A 54 -0.22 -4.70 -14.98
N ILE A 55 -0.67 -5.64 -14.15
CA ILE A 55 -1.28 -5.34 -12.85
C ILE A 55 -0.26 -4.65 -11.92
N ALA A 56 0.98 -5.14 -11.88
CA ALA A 56 2.03 -4.53 -11.05
C ALA A 56 2.37 -3.10 -11.53
N ILE A 57 2.42 -2.86 -12.83
CA ILE A 57 2.62 -1.52 -13.41
C ILE A 57 1.48 -0.59 -13.02
N ILE A 58 0.22 -1.01 -13.14
CA ILE A 58 -0.93 -0.21 -12.70
C ILE A 58 -0.80 0.14 -11.21
N GLY A 59 -0.43 -0.82 -10.37
CA GLY A 59 -0.19 -0.59 -8.95
C GLY A 59 0.91 0.45 -8.69
N ALA A 60 2.03 0.36 -9.42
CA ALA A 60 3.14 1.31 -9.31
C ALA A 60 2.73 2.73 -9.79
N LEU A 61 1.95 2.84 -10.86
CA LEU A 61 1.43 4.12 -11.35
C LEU A 61 0.47 4.78 -10.35
N ILE A 62 -0.43 4.00 -9.73
CA ILE A 62 -1.32 4.49 -8.67
C ILE A 62 -0.49 5.01 -7.48
N ARG A 63 0.58 4.33 -7.09
CA ARG A 63 1.49 4.79 -6.04
C ARG A 63 2.20 6.08 -6.41
N LEU A 64 2.78 6.16 -7.62
CA LEU A 64 3.41 7.39 -8.12
C LEU A 64 2.45 8.58 -8.10
N TRP A 65 1.22 8.36 -8.55
CA TRP A 65 0.18 9.38 -8.54
C TRP A 65 -0.18 9.79 -7.11
N ALA A 66 -0.43 8.84 -6.22
CA ALA A 66 -0.80 9.11 -4.84
C ALA A 66 0.32 9.79 -4.05
N SER A 67 1.55 9.33 -4.21
CA SER A 67 2.70 9.86 -3.45
C SER A 67 3.01 11.33 -3.76
N GLY A 68 2.68 11.80 -4.98
CA GLY A 68 2.85 13.19 -5.37
C GLY A 68 1.90 14.17 -4.68
N HIS A 69 0.74 13.70 -4.20
CA HIS A 69 -0.24 14.49 -3.45
C HIS A 69 0.04 14.53 -1.94
N VAL A 70 0.80 13.57 -1.38
CA VAL A 70 1.01 13.47 0.07
C VAL A 70 2.00 14.52 0.58
N LYS A 71 1.49 15.53 1.29
CA LYS A 71 2.29 16.52 2.04
C LYS A 71 2.17 16.19 3.54
N LYS A 72 2.90 15.16 4.00
CA LYS A 72 2.78 14.57 5.35
C LYS A 72 2.46 15.59 6.45
N ASN A 73 1.30 15.44 7.11
CA ASN A 73 0.83 16.21 8.27
C ASN A 73 0.67 17.73 8.04
N LYS A 74 0.73 18.22 6.81
CA LYS A 74 0.60 19.65 6.49
C LYS A 74 -0.73 19.99 5.84
N VAL A 75 -1.16 19.17 4.89
CA VAL A 75 -2.39 19.34 4.13
C VAL A 75 -3.03 17.97 3.97
N LEU A 76 -4.35 17.90 4.18
CA LEU A 76 -5.11 16.70 3.89
C LEU A 76 -5.23 16.53 2.37
N ALA A 77 -4.70 15.44 1.83
CA ALA A 77 -4.86 15.12 0.42
C ALA A 77 -6.27 14.58 0.21
N THR A 78 -7.10 15.30 -0.53
CA THR A 78 -8.49 14.94 -0.83
C THR A 78 -8.78 14.92 -2.32
N ASP A 79 -7.77 15.22 -3.14
CA ASP A 79 -7.79 15.31 -4.60
C ASP A 79 -6.99 14.17 -5.26
N GLY A 80 -6.96 14.16 -6.59
CA GLY A 80 -6.30 13.10 -7.35
C GLY A 80 -6.82 11.72 -6.97
N PRO A 81 -5.97 10.72 -6.66
CA PRO A 81 -6.41 9.38 -6.28
C PRO A 81 -7.15 9.35 -4.92
N TYR A 82 -6.92 10.36 -4.07
CA TYR A 82 -7.59 10.49 -2.77
C TYR A 82 -9.06 10.94 -2.91
N ALA A 83 -9.47 11.43 -4.06
CA ALA A 83 -10.88 11.67 -4.36
C ALA A 83 -11.70 10.37 -4.51
N TYR A 84 -11.03 9.25 -4.75
CA TYR A 84 -11.66 7.95 -5.00
C TYR A 84 -11.53 6.97 -3.83
N VAL A 85 -10.36 6.95 -3.16
CA VAL A 85 -10.09 6.07 -2.00
C VAL A 85 -9.27 6.80 -0.96
N ARG A 86 -9.45 6.47 0.33
CA ARG A 86 -8.69 7.10 1.41
C ARG A 86 -7.21 6.70 1.41
N HIS A 87 -6.90 5.48 0.99
CA HIS A 87 -5.55 4.91 1.05
C HIS A 87 -5.07 4.38 -0.31
N PRO A 88 -4.90 5.25 -1.33
CA PRO A 88 -4.51 4.82 -2.67
C PRO A 88 -3.12 4.18 -2.72
N LEU A 89 -2.20 4.53 -1.82
CA LEU A 89 -0.90 3.87 -1.70
C LEU A 89 -1.06 2.39 -1.31
N TYR A 90 -2.04 2.04 -0.47
CA TYR A 90 -2.33 0.64 -0.13
C TYR A 90 -2.99 -0.10 -1.28
N VAL A 91 -3.86 0.56 -2.04
CA VAL A 91 -4.44 -0.02 -3.28
C VAL A 91 -3.31 -0.36 -4.25
N GLY A 92 -2.38 0.56 -4.48
CA GLY A 92 -1.21 0.31 -5.32
C GLY A 92 -0.36 -0.86 -4.83
N ASN A 93 -0.12 -0.96 -3.51
CA ASN A 93 0.61 -2.10 -2.92
C ASN A 93 -0.11 -3.43 -3.15
N ILE A 94 -1.44 -3.48 -2.96
CA ILE A 94 -2.25 -4.68 -3.19
C ILE A 94 -2.10 -5.14 -4.65
N LEU A 95 -2.19 -4.21 -5.59
CA LEU A 95 -2.02 -4.52 -7.01
C LEU A 95 -0.61 -5.01 -7.34
N ILE A 96 0.43 -4.43 -6.72
CA ILE A 96 1.81 -4.92 -6.89
C ILE A 96 1.94 -6.34 -6.36
N LEU A 97 1.46 -6.62 -5.15
CA LEU A 97 1.50 -7.97 -4.58
C LEU A 97 0.72 -8.98 -5.44
N LEU A 98 -0.46 -8.59 -5.94
CA LEU A 98 -1.27 -9.42 -6.86
C LEU A 98 -0.54 -9.66 -8.17
N GLY A 99 0.04 -8.63 -8.77
CA GLY A 99 0.80 -8.71 -10.01
C GLY A 99 1.99 -9.67 -9.91
N PHE A 100 2.77 -9.59 -8.83
CA PHE A 100 3.89 -10.50 -8.59
C PHE A 100 3.43 -11.92 -8.23
N SER A 101 2.34 -12.09 -7.49
CA SER A 101 1.75 -13.41 -7.25
C SER A 101 1.36 -14.09 -8.56
N MET A 102 0.73 -13.34 -9.46
CA MET A 102 0.31 -13.82 -10.78
C MET A 102 1.52 -14.11 -11.67
N ALA A 103 2.46 -13.18 -11.77
CA ALA A 103 3.65 -13.31 -12.58
C ALA A 103 4.54 -14.49 -12.16
N SER A 104 4.62 -14.78 -10.86
CA SER A 104 5.39 -15.90 -10.32
C SER A 104 4.75 -17.26 -10.57
N ASN A 105 3.45 -17.32 -10.88
CA ASN A 105 2.68 -18.55 -11.07
C ASN A 105 2.75 -19.54 -9.87
N LEU A 106 2.78 -18.97 -8.64
CA LEU A 106 2.86 -19.74 -7.41
C LEU A 106 1.55 -19.63 -6.64
N TRP A 107 0.86 -20.77 -6.43
CA TRP A 107 -0.42 -20.77 -5.70
C TRP A 107 -0.30 -20.23 -4.27
N TRP A 108 0.79 -20.57 -3.58
CA TRP A 108 1.02 -20.11 -2.21
C TRP A 108 1.32 -18.61 -2.11
N ALA A 109 1.77 -17.97 -3.21
CA ALA A 109 1.97 -16.53 -3.25
C ALA A 109 0.65 -15.76 -3.03
N TYR A 110 -0.45 -16.25 -3.59
CA TYR A 110 -1.78 -15.67 -3.35
C TYR A 110 -2.21 -15.84 -1.89
N ALA A 111 -1.98 -17.00 -1.28
CA ALA A 111 -2.29 -17.23 0.13
C ALA A 111 -1.48 -16.31 1.04
N LEU A 112 -0.18 -16.17 0.76
CA LEU A 112 0.71 -15.25 1.49
C LEU A 112 0.28 -13.79 1.31
N MET A 113 -0.06 -13.38 0.09
CA MET A 113 -0.59 -12.04 -0.20
C MET A 113 -1.86 -11.75 0.61
N VAL A 114 -2.84 -12.65 0.58
CA VAL A 114 -4.09 -12.51 1.34
C VAL A 114 -3.80 -12.40 2.84
N PHE A 115 -2.92 -13.27 3.36
CA PHE A 115 -2.48 -13.20 4.76
C PHE A 115 -1.87 -11.83 5.09
N LEU A 116 -0.93 -11.32 4.27
CA LEU A 116 -0.29 -10.02 4.50
C LEU A 116 -1.31 -8.87 4.50
N ILE A 117 -2.27 -8.90 3.56
CA ILE A 117 -3.31 -7.89 3.47
C ILE A 117 -4.20 -7.92 4.72
N LEU A 118 -4.74 -9.08 5.07
CA LEU A 118 -5.68 -9.21 6.19
C LEU A 118 -5.01 -9.00 7.56
N PHE A 119 -3.73 -9.38 7.68
CA PHE A 119 -3.01 -9.25 8.93
C PHE A 119 -2.53 -7.82 9.20
N TYR A 120 -2.01 -7.12 8.17
CA TYR A 120 -1.35 -5.83 8.36
C TYR A 120 -2.19 -4.61 8.00
N TYR A 121 -3.09 -4.69 7.01
CA TYR A 121 -3.78 -3.48 6.52
C TYR A 121 -4.88 -2.97 7.45
N PRO A 122 -5.74 -3.80 8.05
CA PRO A 122 -6.79 -3.28 8.92
C PRO A 122 -6.23 -2.45 10.09
N PRO A 123 -5.24 -2.91 10.88
CA PRO A 123 -4.67 -2.11 11.95
C PRO A 123 -3.91 -0.87 11.44
N ALA A 124 -3.26 -0.96 10.26
CA ALA A 124 -2.56 0.16 9.69
C ALA A 124 -3.51 1.27 9.25
N ILE A 125 -4.60 0.91 8.56
CA ILE A 125 -5.65 1.83 8.12
C ILE A 125 -6.30 2.49 9.33
N SER A 126 -6.72 1.71 10.34
CA SER A 126 -7.34 2.25 11.55
C SER A 126 -6.43 3.23 12.27
N TYR A 127 -5.13 2.95 12.35
CA TYR A 127 -4.16 3.85 12.96
C TYR A 127 -3.99 5.15 12.15
N GLU A 128 -3.87 5.05 10.83
CA GLU A 128 -3.73 6.23 9.96
C GLU A 128 -4.98 7.08 9.96
N ASP A 129 -6.16 6.46 9.89
CA ASP A 129 -7.45 7.16 9.99
C ASP A 129 -7.59 7.90 11.32
N ALA A 130 -7.28 7.26 12.44
CA ALA A 130 -7.30 7.91 13.75
C ALA A 130 -6.29 9.07 13.86
N LYS A 131 -5.09 8.89 13.28
CA LYS A 131 -4.07 9.94 13.24
C LYS A 131 -4.51 11.14 12.40
N LEU A 132 -5.07 10.90 11.21
CA LEU A 132 -5.55 11.95 10.32
C LEU A 132 -6.74 12.69 10.94
N ASN A 133 -7.67 11.96 11.57
CA ASN A 133 -8.78 12.57 12.31
C ASN A 133 -8.27 13.48 13.45
N LYS A 134 -7.23 13.06 14.17
CA LYS A 134 -6.63 13.90 15.23
C LYS A 134 -5.96 15.17 14.70
N ILE A 135 -5.37 15.11 13.50
CA ILE A 135 -4.64 16.25 12.91
C ILE A 135 -5.60 17.22 12.22
N PHE A 136 -6.55 16.70 11.43
CA PHE A 136 -7.41 17.50 10.54
C PHE A 136 -8.85 17.63 11.04
N GLY A 137 -9.26 16.92 12.08
CA GLY A 137 -10.56 17.04 12.76
C GLY A 137 -11.75 16.94 11.81
N GLU A 138 -12.58 17.98 11.78
CA GLU A 138 -13.82 18.03 10.98
C GLU A 138 -13.57 17.91 9.48
N GLU A 139 -12.46 18.47 8.96
CA GLU A 139 -12.12 18.36 7.55
C GLU A 139 -11.95 16.90 7.13
N TRP A 140 -11.22 16.11 7.92
CA TRP A 140 -11.06 14.67 7.69
C TRP A 140 -12.38 13.92 7.81
N GLN A 141 -13.20 14.22 8.84
CA GLN A 141 -14.49 13.56 9.06
C GLN A 141 -15.45 13.79 7.89
N ASN A 142 -15.54 15.03 7.40
CA ASN A 142 -16.43 15.38 6.29
C ASN A 142 -16.02 14.71 4.98
N TRP A 143 -14.72 14.67 4.69
CA TRP A 143 -14.19 14.01 3.52
C TRP A 143 -14.33 12.47 3.60
N SER A 144 -13.96 11.87 4.73
CA SER A 144 -13.88 10.42 4.89
C SER A 144 -15.24 9.70 4.91
N LYS A 145 -16.34 10.41 5.22
CA LYS A 145 -17.71 9.85 5.27
C LYS A 145 -18.14 9.19 3.96
N ASN A 146 -17.71 9.74 2.82
CA ASN A 146 -18.14 9.32 1.50
C ASN A 146 -17.07 8.55 0.71
N ILE A 147 -15.87 8.37 1.29
CA ILE A 147 -14.73 7.76 0.62
C ILE A 147 -14.32 6.50 1.38
N HIS A 148 -14.37 5.34 0.74
CA HIS A 148 -13.95 4.08 1.34
C HIS A 148 -12.41 3.98 1.45
N ALA A 149 -11.94 3.12 2.36
CA ALA A 149 -10.51 2.96 2.61
C ALA A 149 -9.74 2.44 1.38
N LEU A 150 -10.24 1.39 0.74
CA LEU A 150 -9.55 0.68 -0.34
C LEU A 150 -10.40 0.48 -1.61
N ILE A 151 -11.72 0.60 -1.51
CA ILE A 151 -12.63 0.40 -2.63
C ILE A 151 -12.93 1.77 -3.25
N PRO A 152 -12.76 1.95 -4.58
CA PRO A 152 -13.04 3.22 -5.22
C PRO A 152 -14.50 3.66 -5.04
N SER A 153 -14.68 4.90 -4.63
CA SER A 153 -15.98 5.57 -4.53
C SER A 153 -16.06 6.61 -5.62
N PHE A 154 -16.98 6.43 -6.57
CA PHE A 154 -17.17 7.35 -7.71
C PHE A 154 -18.18 8.46 -7.43
N SER A 155 -18.90 8.39 -6.30
CA SER A 155 -19.88 9.39 -5.84
C SER A 155 -19.28 10.43 -4.89
N GLY A 156 -17.99 10.29 -4.52
CA GLY A 156 -17.32 11.22 -3.65
C GLY A 156 -17.01 12.54 -4.36
N LYS A 157 -17.49 13.65 -3.81
CA LYS A 157 -16.96 14.97 -4.21
C LYS A 157 -15.52 15.04 -3.73
N ALA A 158 -14.60 15.43 -4.61
CA ALA A 158 -13.25 15.82 -4.20
C ALA A 158 -13.39 16.81 -3.03
N GLY A 159 -12.58 16.65 -1.99
CA GLY A 159 -12.56 17.59 -0.88
C GLY A 159 -12.22 19.01 -1.38
N SER A 160 -12.52 19.98 -0.58
CA SER A 160 -12.29 21.41 -0.92
C SER A 160 -10.80 21.77 -1.02
N THR A 161 -9.90 20.90 -0.57
CA THR A 161 -8.47 21.17 -0.47
C THR A 161 -7.73 20.52 -1.65
N SER A 162 -7.14 21.38 -2.51
CA SER A 162 -6.25 20.93 -3.57
C SER A 162 -4.85 20.73 -3.02
N SER A 163 -4.32 19.52 -3.12
CA SER A 163 -2.98 19.19 -2.65
C SER A 163 -1.90 19.33 -3.71
N GLU A 164 -2.19 19.92 -4.86
CA GLU A 164 -1.29 20.08 -6.02
C GLU A 164 -0.24 18.97 -6.15
N TRP A 165 -0.31 18.19 -7.21
CA TRP A 165 0.63 17.11 -7.45
C TRP A 165 2.06 17.64 -7.67
N SER A 166 3.06 17.00 -7.06
CA SER A 166 4.45 17.43 -7.16
C SER A 166 5.39 16.27 -7.45
N PHE A 167 6.14 16.37 -8.57
CA PHE A 167 7.24 15.45 -8.89
C PHE A 167 8.26 15.35 -7.76
N LYS A 168 8.68 16.51 -7.21
CA LYS A 168 9.65 16.54 -6.12
C LYS A 168 9.17 15.76 -4.89
N GLN A 169 7.87 15.81 -4.59
CA GLN A 169 7.28 15.07 -3.49
C GLN A 169 7.29 13.57 -3.76
N SER A 170 6.85 13.14 -4.93
CA SER A 170 6.79 11.73 -5.32
C SER A 170 8.19 11.12 -5.43
N LEU A 171 9.07 11.74 -6.22
CA LEU A 171 10.34 11.13 -6.59
C LEU A 171 11.40 11.23 -5.47
N PHE A 172 11.51 12.38 -4.81
CA PHE A 172 12.62 12.60 -3.88
C PHE A 172 12.23 12.44 -2.40
N LYS A 173 11.00 12.83 -1.99
CA LYS A 173 10.63 12.74 -0.58
C LYS A 173 10.01 11.39 -0.20
N ASN A 174 9.28 10.76 -1.12
CA ASN A 174 8.60 9.48 -0.85
C ASN A 174 9.36 8.27 -1.39
N GLY A 175 10.46 8.48 -2.14
CA GLY A 175 11.37 7.41 -2.58
C GLY A 175 10.77 6.45 -3.61
N GLU A 176 9.72 6.86 -4.35
CA GLU A 176 9.06 6.01 -5.35
C GLU A 176 10.01 5.48 -6.45
N PRO A 177 11.04 6.22 -6.93
CA PRO A 177 11.98 5.68 -7.92
C PRO A 177 12.72 4.44 -7.44
N VAL A 178 13.09 4.40 -6.15
CA VAL A 178 13.77 3.24 -5.56
C VAL A 178 12.84 2.02 -5.60
N ILE A 179 11.56 2.24 -5.28
CA ILE A 179 10.54 1.18 -5.34
C ILE A 179 10.35 0.70 -6.77
N VAL A 180 10.25 1.61 -7.75
CA VAL A 180 10.09 1.26 -9.16
C VAL A 180 11.29 0.47 -9.68
N LEU A 181 12.51 0.91 -9.40
CA LEU A 181 13.73 0.18 -9.79
C LEU A 181 13.79 -1.21 -9.16
N TYR A 182 13.43 -1.32 -7.88
CA TYR A 182 13.31 -2.59 -7.18
C TYR A 182 12.31 -3.54 -7.86
N LEU A 183 11.11 -3.06 -8.20
CA LEU A 183 10.08 -3.86 -8.88
C LEU A 183 10.54 -4.29 -10.29
N ILE A 184 11.19 -3.40 -11.04
CA ILE A 184 11.75 -3.71 -12.36
C ILE A 184 12.79 -4.82 -12.24
N GLY A 185 13.71 -4.74 -11.29
CA GLY A 185 14.75 -5.76 -11.09
C GLY A 185 14.19 -7.15 -10.83
N PHE A 186 13.17 -7.26 -9.96
CA PHE A 186 12.55 -8.56 -9.66
C PHE A 186 11.60 -9.05 -10.76
N MET A 187 10.96 -8.16 -11.49
CA MET A 187 10.19 -8.55 -12.68
C MET A 187 11.13 -9.08 -13.78
N TYR A 188 12.27 -8.43 -13.98
CA TYR A 188 13.31 -8.91 -14.89
C TYR A 188 13.81 -10.31 -14.49
N LEU A 189 14.02 -10.57 -13.19
CA LEU A 189 14.36 -11.91 -12.69
C LEU A 189 13.30 -12.96 -13.07
N LEU A 190 12.02 -12.63 -13.04
CA LEU A 190 10.96 -13.54 -13.52
C LEU A 190 11.01 -13.75 -15.03
N VAL A 191 11.29 -12.69 -15.79
CA VAL A 191 11.43 -12.78 -17.27
C VAL A 191 12.57 -13.73 -17.65
N THR A 192 13.70 -13.73 -16.92
CA THR A 192 14.86 -14.61 -17.21
C THR A 192 14.58 -16.10 -16.94
N LYS A 193 13.43 -16.43 -16.36
CA LYS A 193 13.03 -17.80 -16.04
C LYS A 193 11.98 -18.36 -17.00
N LEU A 194 11.55 -17.58 -18.01
CA LEU A 194 10.70 -18.06 -19.10
C LEU A 194 11.47 -18.98 -20.04
#